data_6d30e6acbf1f1c0663cd208f3eed0646
#
_entry.id   6d30e6acbf1f1c0663cd208f3eed0646
#
_cell.length_a   1.000
_cell.length_b   1.000
_cell.length_c   1.000
_cell.angle_alpha   90.00
_cell.angle_beta   90.00
_cell.angle_gamma   90.00
#
_symmetry.space_group_name_H-M   'P 1'
#
loop_
_entity.id
_entity.type
_entity.pdbx_description
1 polymer ?
#
loop_
_entity_poly.entity_id
_entity_poly.type
_entity_poly.pdbx_seq_one_letter_code
_entity_poly.pdbx_strand_id
1 'polypeptide(L)'
;MNFKKIFKIIGRILLGFIAFVALWALAAYTLPKISVAREANTSPDVTIYIHTNGVHTDVVLPLTNNLCDWRKDIKFGNTISKDTTATLIAFGWGDKGFYLNTPTWSQLKFSVAFKAAFALSTSAMHTTFYKNLQEGDDCKKILISNEQYTRLVKYVRSSFKTDSAGNVINIKTNANYTNYDAFYEAHGKYNLFYTCNTWANNALKACGQKACLWTPFDKGIFNQYK
;
A
#
# COMPACT_ATOMS: atom_id res chain seq x y z
N MET A 1 7.66 46.04 -12.23
CA MET A 1 7.41 44.91 -13.16
C MET A 1 6.10 45.15 -13.89
N ASN A 2 6.05 45.08 -15.23
CA ASN A 2 4.87 45.46 -16.04
C ASN A 2 3.73 44.45 -15.83
N PHE A 3 2.54 44.91 -15.46
CA PHE A 3 1.36 44.07 -15.19
C PHE A 3 1.09 43.05 -16.32
N LYS A 4 1.23 43.42 -17.58
CA LYS A 4 1.09 42.49 -18.73
C LYS A 4 2.10 41.35 -18.69
N LYS A 5 3.32 41.58 -18.20
CA LYS A 5 4.36 40.53 -18.07
C LYS A 5 4.03 39.60 -16.94
N ILE A 6 3.50 40.09 -15.81
CA ILE A 6 3.04 39.29 -14.69
C ILE A 6 1.89 38.35 -15.14
N PHE A 7 0.86 38.88 -15.78
CA PHE A 7 -0.27 38.08 -16.29
C PHE A 7 0.17 36.99 -17.26
N LYS A 8 1.13 37.28 -18.17
CA LYS A 8 1.68 36.23 -19.06
C LYS A 8 2.41 35.15 -18.30
N ILE A 9 3.16 35.47 -17.25
CA ILE A 9 3.87 34.48 -16.43
C ILE A 9 2.87 33.61 -15.67
N ILE A 10 1.88 34.23 -15.02
CA ILE A 10 0.82 33.48 -14.28
C ILE A 10 0.06 32.59 -15.26
N GLY A 11 -0.31 33.07 -16.45
CA GLY A 11 -1.00 32.28 -17.47
C GLY A 11 -0.17 31.05 -17.92
N ARG A 12 1.15 31.20 -18.08
CA ARG A 12 2.04 30.07 -18.42
C ARG A 12 2.17 29.06 -17.29
N ILE A 13 2.25 29.52 -16.04
CA ILE A 13 2.30 28.64 -14.87
C ILE A 13 0.99 27.86 -14.76
N LEU A 14 -0.16 28.52 -14.91
CA LEU A 14 -1.46 27.87 -14.86
C LEU A 14 -1.63 26.85 -15.99
N LEU A 15 -1.24 27.20 -17.22
CA LEU A 15 -1.27 26.28 -18.36
C LEU A 15 -0.38 25.06 -18.13
N GLY A 16 0.84 25.26 -17.60
CA GLY A 16 1.76 24.19 -17.24
C GLY A 16 1.17 23.28 -16.15
N PHE A 17 0.52 23.85 -15.14
CA PHE A 17 -0.17 23.08 -14.10
C PHE A 17 -1.33 22.26 -14.67
N ILE A 18 -2.18 22.85 -15.51
CA ILE A 18 -3.28 22.13 -16.18
C ILE A 18 -2.74 20.99 -17.04
N ALA A 19 -1.69 21.23 -17.84
CA ALA A 19 -1.05 20.20 -18.65
C ALA A 19 -0.49 19.06 -17.79
N PHE A 20 0.16 19.38 -16.67
CA PHE A 20 0.65 18.38 -15.71
C PHE A 20 -0.49 17.51 -15.15
N VAL A 21 -1.58 18.13 -14.69
CA VAL A 21 -2.75 17.41 -14.16
C VAL A 21 -3.38 16.51 -15.23
N ALA A 22 -3.50 17.03 -16.47
CA ALA A 22 -4.05 16.26 -17.59
C ALA A 22 -3.18 15.06 -17.95
N LEU A 23 -1.85 15.21 -18.00
CA LEU A 23 -0.91 14.13 -18.27
C LEU A 23 -0.90 13.11 -17.14
N TRP A 24 -0.95 13.55 -15.89
CA TRP A 24 -1.05 12.64 -14.74
C TRP A 24 -2.35 11.84 -14.77
N ALA A 25 -3.49 12.49 -15.04
CA ALA A 25 -4.79 11.82 -15.15
C ALA A 25 -4.82 10.82 -16.33
N LEU A 26 -4.23 11.19 -17.47
CA LEU A 26 -4.08 10.29 -18.61
C LEU A 26 -3.23 9.07 -18.26
N ALA A 27 -2.10 9.26 -17.57
CA ALA A 27 -1.25 8.17 -17.10
C ALA A 27 -2.00 7.27 -16.10
N ALA A 28 -2.70 7.87 -15.11
CA ALA A 28 -3.51 7.16 -14.12
C ALA A 28 -4.68 6.37 -14.73
N TYR A 29 -5.14 6.74 -15.91
CA TYR A 29 -6.19 6.03 -16.65
C TYR A 29 -5.64 4.96 -17.59
N THR A 30 -4.49 5.20 -18.25
CA THR A 30 -3.97 4.32 -19.30
C THR A 30 -3.00 3.27 -18.80
N LEU A 31 -2.06 3.64 -17.92
CA LEU A 31 -1.01 2.71 -17.44
C LEU A 31 -1.53 1.53 -16.63
N PRO A 32 -2.63 1.64 -15.84
CA PRO A 32 -3.24 0.50 -15.16
C PRO A 32 -3.81 -0.57 -16.12
N LYS A 33 -4.08 -0.22 -17.39
CA LYS A 33 -4.58 -1.15 -18.42
C LYS A 33 -3.46 -1.98 -19.05
N ILE A 34 -2.21 -1.57 -18.89
CA ILE A 34 -1.05 -2.29 -19.40
C ILE A 34 -0.68 -3.34 -18.35
N SER A 35 -0.97 -4.61 -18.67
CA SER A 35 -0.67 -5.74 -17.78
C SER A 35 0.83 -6.05 -17.79
N VAL A 36 1.36 -6.35 -16.60
CA VAL A 36 2.63 -7.04 -16.40
C VAL A 36 2.29 -8.53 -16.19
N ALA A 37 2.80 -9.38 -17.07
CA ALA A 37 2.50 -10.81 -17.03
C ALA A 37 3.08 -11.45 -15.76
N ARG A 38 2.37 -12.45 -15.22
CA ARG A 38 2.91 -13.30 -14.16
C ARG A 38 4.00 -14.22 -14.71
N GLU A 39 4.91 -14.65 -13.85
CA GLU A 39 5.87 -15.72 -14.16
C GLU A 39 5.12 -17.00 -14.54
N ALA A 40 5.58 -17.66 -15.60
CA ALA A 40 5.02 -18.93 -16.06
C ALA A 40 5.58 -20.12 -15.27
N ASN A 41 4.84 -21.24 -15.28
CA ASN A 41 5.28 -22.54 -14.73
C ASN A 41 5.67 -22.49 -13.25
N THR A 42 4.98 -21.66 -12.44
CA THR A 42 5.18 -21.61 -10.98
C THR A 42 4.21 -22.53 -10.26
N SER A 43 4.67 -23.22 -9.21
CA SER A 43 3.84 -24.09 -8.39
C SER A 43 2.87 -23.29 -7.48
N PRO A 44 1.68 -23.81 -7.18
CA PRO A 44 0.69 -23.13 -6.33
C PRO A 44 0.86 -23.50 -4.85
N ASP A 45 2.02 -23.19 -4.26
CA ASP A 45 2.41 -23.68 -2.92
C ASP A 45 1.82 -22.87 -1.78
N VAL A 46 1.65 -21.54 -1.98
CA VAL A 46 1.21 -20.62 -0.93
C VAL A 46 0.01 -19.80 -1.40
N THR A 47 -1.00 -19.73 -0.56
CA THR A 47 -2.14 -18.83 -0.77
C THR A 47 -1.86 -17.46 -0.16
N ILE A 48 -2.01 -16.41 -0.95
CA ILE A 48 -2.03 -15.01 -0.52
C ILE A 48 -3.31 -14.35 -0.99
N TYR A 49 -3.60 -13.14 -0.51
CA TYR A 49 -4.73 -12.36 -1.00
C TYR A 49 -4.31 -10.92 -1.26
N ILE A 50 -5.04 -10.23 -2.13
CA ILE A 50 -5.14 -8.78 -2.17
C ILE A 50 -6.52 -8.40 -1.66
N HIS A 51 -6.59 -7.43 -0.76
CA HIS A 51 -7.83 -6.97 -0.15
C HIS A 51 -7.93 -5.45 -0.26
N THR A 52 -9.09 -4.91 -0.64
CA THR A 52 -9.30 -3.46 -0.76
C THR A 52 -10.49 -3.01 0.08
N ASN A 53 -10.43 -1.77 0.54
CA ASN A 53 -11.57 -1.05 1.12
C ASN A 53 -12.19 -0.04 0.11
N GLY A 54 -11.89 -0.18 -1.19
CA GLY A 54 -12.36 0.67 -2.28
C GLY A 54 -11.42 1.85 -2.61
N VAL A 55 -10.39 2.08 -1.81
CA VAL A 55 -9.38 3.16 -2.02
C VAL A 55 -7.96 2.73 -1.71
N HIS A 56 -7.78 1.75 -0.85
CA HIS A 56 -6.49 1.25 -0.37
C HIS A 56 -6.42 -0.27 -0.56
N THR A 57 -5.27 -0.76 -1.00
CA THR A 57 -5.04 -2.20 -1.18
C THR A 57 -4.02 -2.70 -0.16
N ASP A 58 -4.40 -3.75 0.57
CA ASP A 58 -3.51 -4.56 1.39
C ASP A 58 -3.07 -5.82 0.64
N VAL A 59 -1.86 -6.27 0.94
CA VAL A 59 -1.37 -7.62 0.59
C VAL A 59 -1.48 -8.49 1.82
N VAL A 60 -2.21 -9.62 1.72
CA VAL A 60 -2.49 -10.49 2.85
C VAL A 60 -1.76 -11.81 2.69
N LEU A 61 -1.03 -12.17 3.73
CA LEU A 61 -0.13 -13.32 3.77
C LEU A 61 -0.55 -14.29 4.89
N PRO A 62 -0.20 -15.59 4.77
CA PRO A 62 -0.24 -16.49 5.93
C PRO A 62 0.58 -15.89 7.08
N LEU A 63 0.00 -15.88 8.28
CA LEU A 63 0.68 -15.37 9.47
C LEU A 63 1.93 -16.20 9.79
N THR A 64 1.86 -17.51 9.52
CA THR A 64 2.99 -18.43 9.63
C THR A 64 2.89 -19.53 8.60
N ASN A 65 4.02 -19.93 8.06
CA ASN A 65 4.22 -21.12 7.25
C ASN A 65 5.68 -21.60 7.39
N ASN A 66 6.08 -22.60 6.62
CA ASN A 66 7.44 -23.15 6.68
C ASN A 66 8.55 -22.17 6.29
N LEU A 67 8.22 -21.07 5.59
CA LEU A 67 9.19 -20.09 5.07
C LEU A 67 9.24 -18.80 5.91
N CYS A 68 8.14 -18.45 6.59
CA CYS A 68 8.04 -17.21 7.34
C CYS A 68 7.11 -17.32 8.53
N ASP A 69 7.53 -16.75 9.66
CA ASP A 69 6.70 -16.56 10.85
C ASP A 69 6.67 -15.06 11.18
N TRP A 70 5.59 -14.38 10.76
CA TRP A 70 5.40 -12.95 10.97
C TRP A 70 5.21 -12.56 12.44
N ARG A 71 4.89 -13.52 13.34
CA ARG A 71 4.79 -13.28 14.78
C ARG A 71 6.12 -12.86 15.41
N LYS A 72 7.23 -13.16 14.72
CA LYS A 72 8.58 -12.71 15.12
C LYS A 72 8.72 -11.20 14.94
N ASP A 73 8.10 -10.64 13.90
CA ASP A 73 8.20 -9.23 13.55
C ASP A 73 6.99 -8.44 14.11
N ILE A 74 5.76 -8.91 13.90
CA ILE A 74 4.51 -8.23 14.24
C ILE A 74 3.87 -8.90 15.45
N LYS A 75 3.73 -8.14 16.55
CA LYS A 75 3.27 -8.68 17.83
C LYS A 75 1.78 -8.46 18.01
N PHE A 76 1.03 -9.49 18.39
CA PHE A 76 -0.37 -9.37 18.81
C PHE A 76 -0.57 -8.34 19.95
N GLY A 77 0.41 -8.25 20.86
CA GLY A 77 0.40 -7.28 21.95
C GLY A 77 0.41 -5.81 21.53
N ASN A 78 0.68 -5.52 20.26
CA ASN A 78 0.60 -4.17 19.69
C ASN A 78 -0.81 -3.80 19.19
N THR A 79 -1.76 -4.74 19.18
CA THR A 79 -3.18 -4.51 18.86
C THR A 79 -4.01 -4.32 20.13
N ILE A 80 -5.21 -3.77 19.98
CA ILE A 80 -6.13 -3.57 21.11
C ILE A 80 -6.62 -4.93 21.65
N SER A 81 -7.03 -5.85 20.75
CA SER A 81 -7.61 -7.16 21.11
C SER A 81 -6.59 -8.12 21.71
N LYS A 82 -5.33 -8.04 21.28
CA LYS A 82 -4.26 -9.02 21.60
C LYS A 82 -4.64 -10.47 21.28
N ASP A 83 -5.62 -10.68 20.38
CA ASP A 83 -6.13 -11.99 19.98
C ASP A 83 -5.05 -12.74 19.17
N THR A 84 -4.70 -13.94 19.63
CA THR A 84 -3.65 -14.79 19.05
C THR A 84 -4.19 -15.84 18.08
N THR A 85 -5.49 -15.83 17.78
CA THR A 85 -6.15 -16.86 16.96
C THR A 85 -6.12 -16.58 15.46
N ALA A 86 -5.51 -15.48 15.04
CA ALA A 86 -5.37 -15.13 13.63
C ALA A 86 -4.51 -16.14 12.86
N THR A 87 -4.83 -16.34 11.59
CA THR A 87 -4.10 -17.21 10.66
C THR A 87 -3.50 -16.44 9.49
N LEU A 88 -3.95 -15.21 9.27
CA LEU A 88 -3.53 -14.31 8.19
C LEU A 88 -3.11 -12.96 8.77
N ILE A 89 -2.25 -12.27 8.02
CA ILE A 89 -1.84 -10.90 8.31
C ILE A 89 -1.86 -10.08 7.04
N ALA A 90 -2.53 -8.94 7.07
CA ALA A 90 -2.54 -7.94 6.02
C ALA A 90 -1.44 -6.90 6.23
N PHE A 91 -0.88 -6.43 5.14
CA PHE A 91 0.10 -5.36 5.08
C PHE A 91 -0.34 -4.29 4.10
N GLY A 92 -0.52 -3.08 4.61
CA GLY A 92 -0.72 -1.88 3.83
C GLY A 92 0.40 -0.87 4.10
N TRP A 93 0.83 -0.15 3.09
CA TRP A 93 1.82 0.93 3.19
C TRP A 93 1.17 2.25 2.79
N GLY A 94 1.43 3.32 3.51
CA GLY A 94 0.84 4.61 3.17
C GLY A 94 1.43 5.80 3.92
N ASP A 95 0.82 6.97 3.74
CA ASP A 95 1.19 8.19 4.44
C ASP A 95 0.86 8.09 5.93
N LYS A 96 1.87 8.28 6.78
CA LYS A 96 1.73 8.19 8.24
C LYS A 96 0.75 9.23 8.79
N GLY A 97 0.83 10.45 8.28
CA GLY A 97 -0.05 11.53 8.72
C GLY A 97 -1.51 11.25 8.36
N PHE A 98 -1.74 10.68 7.17
CA PHE A 98 -3.07 10.23 6.76
C PHE A 98 -3.60 9.14 7.69
N TYR A 99 -2.85 8.06 7.89
CA TYR A 99 -3.24 6.94 8.73
C TYR A 99 -3.59 7.35 10.16
N LEU A 100 -2.78 8.22 10.77
CA LEU A 100 -2.93 8.54 12.19
C LEU A 100 -3.88 9.72 12.47
N ASN A 101 -4.18 10.57 11.47
CA ASN A 101 -4.97 11.79 11.68
C ASN A 101 -6.26 11.84 10.85
N THR A 102 -6.59 10.77 10.11
CA THR A 102 -7.76 10.72 9.23
C THR A 102 -8.49 9.39 9.41
N PRO A 103 -9.19 9.17 10.54
CA PRO A 103 -9.90 7.92 10.82
C PRO A 103 -10.96 7.59 9.77
N THR A 104 -11.54 8.62 9.13
CA THR A 104 -12.52 8.48 8.04
C THR A 104 -12.25 9.50 6.93
N TRP A 105 -12.63 9.18 5.69
CA TRP A 105 -12.48 10.08 4.54
C TRP A 105 -13.17 11.43 4.73
N SER A 106 -14.30 11.47 5.42
CA SER A 106 -15.03 12.71 5.74
C SER A 106 -14.27 13.67 6.65
N GLN A 107 -13.27 13.17 7.36
CA GLN A 107 -12.42 13.96 8.27
C GLN A 107 -11.09 14.37 7.62
N LEU A 108 -10.90 14.09 6.33
CA LEU A 108 -9.68 14.45 5.61
C LEU A 108 -9.48 15.96 5.57
N LYS A 109 -8.43 16.42 6.26
CA LYS A 109 -8.01 17.83 6.23
C LYS A 109 -7.18 18.09 4.97
N PHE A 110 -7.44 19.21 4.30
CA PHE A 110 -6.67 19.63 3.12
C PHE A 110 -5.15 19.61 3.36
N SER A 111 -4.70 20.05 4.54
CA SER A 111 -3.27 20.05 4.91
C SER A 111 -2.66 18.64 4.96
N VAL A 112 -3.41 17.61 5.36
CA VAL A 112 -2.97 16.21 5.38
C VAL A 112 -2.87 15.69 3.95
N ALA A 113 -3.91 15.89 3.13
CA ALA A 113 -3.91 15.51 1.72
C ALA A 113 -2.77 16.19 0.95
N PHE A 114 -2.54 17.48 1.17
CA PHE A 114 -1.47 18.23 0.55
C PHE A 114 -0.09 17.68 0.94
N LYS A 115 0.16 17.46 2.24
CA LYS A 115 1.43 16.90 2.71
C LYS A 115 1.70 15.51 2.12
N ALA A 116 0.67 14.65 2.05
CA ALA A 116 0.77 13.35 1.43
C ALA A 116 1.10 13.46 -0.07
N ALA A 117 0.35 14.26 -0.83
CA ALA A 117 0.53 14.44 -2.26
C ALA A 117 1.95 14.92 -2.65
N PHE A 118 2.57 15.76 -1.80
CA PHE A 118 3.88 16.37 -2.06
C PHE A 118 5.04 15.74 -1.28
N ALA A 119 4.88 14.53 -0.75
CA ALA A 119 5.93 13.80 -0.02
C ALA A 119 6.49 14.55 1.21
N LEU A 120 5.66 15.37 1.86
CA LEU A 120 6.05 16.20 3.01
C LEU A 120 5.89 15.50 4.36
N SER A 121 5.35 14.25 4.37
CA SER A 121 5.23 13.43 5.56
C SER A 121 6.07 12.15 5.44
N THR A 122 6.13 11.37 6.51
CA THR A 122 6.73 10.04 6.53
C THR A 122 5.67 8.98 6.22
N SER A 123 6.11 7.73 5.99
CA SER A 123 5.22 6.61 5.73
C SER A 123 5.08 5.69 6.94
N ALA A 124 4.01 4.93 6.97
CA ALA A 124 3.79 3.86 7.91
C ALA A 124 3.33 2.58 7.20
N MET A 125 3.65 1.43 7.81
CA MET A 125 2.99 0.17 7.53
C MET A 125 1.79 0.04 8.45
N HIS A 126 0.63 -0.25 7.90
CA HIS A 126 -0.57 -0.68 8.61
C HIS A 126 -0.66 -2.20 8.54
N THR A 127 -0.82 -2.87 9.65
CA THR A 127 -0.96 -4.33 9.70
C THR A 127 -2.27 -4.71 10.37
N THR A 128 -2.98 -5.69 9.81
CA THR A 128 -4.26 -6.16 10.37
C THR A 128 -4.25 -7.68 10.43
N PHE A 129 -4.57 -8.24 11.58
CA PHE A 129 -4.71 -9.68 11.77
C PHE A 129 -6.11 -10.15 11.37
N TYR A 130 -6.19 -11.26 10.63
CA TYR A 130 -7.45 -11.90 10.23
C TYR A 130 -7.45 -13.38 10.62
N LYS A 131 -8.62 -13.91 10.99
CA LYS A 131 -8.85 -15.34 11.17
C LYS A 131 -9.01 -16.05 9.83
N ASN A 132 -9.80 -15.45 8.95
CA ASN A 132 -10.05 -15.91 7.58
C ASN A 132 -10.42 -14.71 6.70
N LEU A 133 -10.32 -14.89 5.40
CA LEU A 133 -10.86 -13.99 4.39
C LEU A 133 -11.67 -14.81 3.40
N GLN A 134 -12.77 -14.24 2.93
CA GLN A 134 -13.57 -14.79 1.86
C GLN A 134 -13.23 -14.09 0.55
N GLU A 135 -13.13 -14.85 -0.53
CA GLU A 135 -12.95 -14.31 -1.88
C GLU A 135 -14.22 -13.58 -2.34
N GLY A 136 -14.04 -12.43 -2.95
CA GLY A 136 -15.13 -11.57 -3.42
C GLY A 136 -14.61 -10.46 -4.33
N ASP A 137 -15.42 -9.43 -4.53
CA ASP A 137 -15.03 -8.28 -5.37
C ASP A 137 -13.92 -7.45 -4.75
N ASP A 138 -13.88 -7.37 -3.45
CA ASP A 138 -12.91 -6.64 -2.62
C ASP A 138 -11.74 -7.49 -2.13
N CYS A 139 -11.78 -8.82 -2.36
CA CYS A 139 -10.76 -9.75 -1.92
C CYS A 139 -10.48 -10.80 -3.00
N LYS A 140 -9.24 -10.85 -3.52
CA LYS A 140 -8.84 -11.83 -4.54
C LYS A 140 -7.78 -12.76 -3.99
N LYS A 141 -8.03 -14.06 -4.11
CA LYS A 141 -7.11 -15.13 -3.78
C LYS A 141 -6.08 -15.33 -4.90
N ILE A 142 -4.81 -15.45 -4.55
CA ILE A 142 -3.70 -15.66 -5.48
C ILE A 142 -2.86 -16.82 -4.96
N LEU A 143 -2.58 -17.78 -5.84
CA LEU A 143 -1.68 -18.89 -5.55
C LEU A 143 -0.29 -18.57 -6.11
N ILE A 144 0.73 -18.68 -5.29
CA ILE A 144 2.12 -18.35 -5.62
C ILE A 144 3.07 -19.47 -5.20
N SER A 145 4.24 -19.54 -5.83
CA SER A 145 5.27 -20.51 -5.45
C SER A 145 6.03 -20.09 -4.18
N ASN A 146 6.77 -21.00 -3.59
CA ASN A 146 7.62 -20.74 -2.44
C ASN A 146 8.68 -19.66 -2.73
N GLU A 147 9.25 -19.64 -3.94
CA GLU A 147 10.23 -18.63 -4.37
C GLU A 147 9.56 -17.27 -4.52
N GLN A 148 8.36 -17.22 -5.10
CA GLN A 148 7.56 -16.01 -5.22
C GLN A 148 7.19 -15.47 -3.84
N TYR A 149 6.77 -16.34 -2.93
CA TYR A 149 6.47 -15.97 -1.55
C TYR A 149 7.69 -15.41 -0.83
N THR A 150 8.85 -16.04 -1.00
CA THR A 150 10.12 -15.55 -0.42
C THR A 150 10.46 -14.13 -0.89
N ARG A 151 10.28 -13.83 -2.20
CA ARG A 151 10.47 -12.48 -2.74
C ARG A 151 9.45 -11.48 -2.18
N LEU A 152 8.19 -11.91 -2.01
CA LEU A 152 7.14 -11.09 -1.42
C LEU A 152 7.44 -10.74 0.03
N VAL A 153 7.83 -11.72 0.84
CA VAL A 153 8.26 -11.52 2.23
C VAL A 153 9.42 -10.54 2.32
N LYS A 154 10.42 -10.68 1.45
CA LYS A 154 11.57 -9.75 1.38
C LYS A 154 11.11 -8.33 1.06
N TYR A 155 10.21 -8.17 0.08
CA TYR A 155 9.66 -6.86 -0.31
C TYR A 155 8.89 -6.21 0.86
N VAL A 156 7.99 -6.95 1.52
CA VAL A 156 7.21 -6.45 2.65
C VAL A 156 8.13 -6.07 3.81
N ARG A 157 9.08 -6.93 4.18
CA ARG A 157 10.05 -6.64 5.26
C ARG A 157 10.89 -5.40 4.99
N SER A 158 11.34 -5.21 3.75
CA SER A 158 12.13 -4.03 3.37
C SER A 158 11.35 -2.72 3.46
N SER A 159 10.04 -2.76 3.58
CA SER A 159 9.20 -1.57 3.76
C SER A 159 9.20 -1.05 5.21
N PHE A 160 9.51 -1.89 6.20
CA PHE A 160 9.56 -1.51 7.60
C PHE A 160 10.88 -0.83 7.95
N LYS A 161 10.82 0.17 8.83
CA LYS A 161 12.01 0.64 9.56
C LYS A 161 12.24 -0.24 10.78
N THR A 162 13.50 -0.49 11.05
CA THR A 162 13.95 -1.28 12.20
C THR A 162 14.78 -0.44 13.17
N ASP A 163 14.77 -0.84 14.42
CA ASP A 163 15.68 -0.33 15.44
C ASP A 163 17.11 -0.90 15.27
N SER A 164 18.02 -0.52 16.15
CA SER A 164 19.41 -1.00 16.14
C SER A 164 19.56 -2.49 16.39
N ALA A 165 18.54 -3.15 16.96
CA ALA A 165 18.49 -4.59 17.20
C ALA A 165 17.81 -5.35 16.04
N GLY A 166 17.35 -4.64 14.98
CA GLY A 166 16.68 -5.24 13.83
C GLY A 166 15.19 -5.48 14.01
N ASN A 167 14.58 -5.02 15.10
CA ASN A 167 13.14 -5.15 15.31
C ASN A 167 12.37 -4.05 14.58
N VAL A 168 11.21 -4.36 14.02
CA VAL A 168 10.32 -3.37 13.42
C VAL A 168 9.81 -2.38 14.47
N ILE A 169 9.80 -1.09 14.15
CA ILE A 169 9.46 -0.02 15.09
C ILE A 169 7.94 0.17 15.11
N ASN A 170 7.29 -0.26 16.19
CA ASN A 170 5.85 -0.06 16.38
C ASN A 170 5.55 1.42 16.71
N ILE A 171 4.53 1.98 16.07
CA ILE A 171 3.98 3.32 16.35
C ILE A 171 2.89 3.19 17.43
N LYS A 172 3.17 3.70 18.62
CA LYS A 172 2.17 3.76 19.69
C LYS A 172 1.14 4.85 19.37
N THR A 173 -0.11 4.45 19.19
CA THR A 173 -1.19 5.34 18.79
C THR A 173 -2.54 4.80 19.25
N ASN A 174 -3.54 5.69 19.35
CA ASN A 174 -4.95 5.33 19.56
C ASN A 174 -5.78 5.46 18.26
N ALA A 175 -5.10 5.62 17.11
CA ALA A 175 -5.73 5.78 15.79
C ALA A 175 -5.98 4.44 15.08
N ASN A 176 -6.14 3.35 15.82
CA ASN A 176 -6.46 2.04 15.27
C ASN A 176 -7.81 2.09 14.53
N TYR A 177 -7.89 1.40 13.39
CA TYR A 177 -9.11 1.29 12.58
C TYR A 177 -10.00 0.15 13.08
N THR A 178 -9.37 -0.86 13.67
CA THR A 178 -10.03 -2.04 14.27
C THR A 178 -9.38 -2.39 15.61
N ASN A 179 -9.88 -3.43 16.26
CA ASN A 179 -9.22 -3.97 17.45
C ASN A 179 -8.02 -4.88 17.12
N TYR A 180 -7.81 -5.20 15.83
CA TYR A 180 -6.86 -6.21 15.36
C TYR A 180 -5.70 -5.64 14.54
N ASP A 181 -5.59 -4.32 14.47
CA ASP A 181 -4.57 -3.63 13.67
C ASP A 181 -3.52 -2.91 14.52
N ALA A 182 -2.38 -2.65 13.91
CA ALA A 182 -1.29 -1.87 14.47
C ALA A 182 -0.51 -1.15 13.38
N PHE A 183 0.20 -0.08 13.76
CA PHE A 183 1.01 0.72 12.86
C PHE A 183 2.50 0.61 13.17
N TYR A 184 3.33 0.66 12.13
CA TYR A 184 4.78 0.57 12.24
C TYR A 184 5.45 1.63 11.36
N GLU A 185 6.64 2.10 11.76
CA GLU A 185 7.43 3.02 10.96
C GLU A 185 7.83 2.35 9.64
N ALA A 186 7.74 3.09 8.53
CA ALA A 186 8.05 2.59 7.20
C ALA A 186 9.08 3.46 6.47
N HIS A 187 9.78 2.83 5.52
CA HIS A 187 10.61 3.51 4.55
C HIS A 187 9.76 4.11 3.42
N GLY A 188 10.34 5.10 2.75
CA GLY A 188 9.72 5.77 1.61
C GLY A 188 8.91 7.00 2.01
N LYS A 189 8.32 7.62 0.99
CA LYS A 189 7.42 8.78 1.13
C LYS A 189 6.26 8.63 0.15
N TYR A 190 5.06 8.74 0.67
CA TYR A 190 3.85 8.80 -0.16
C TYR A 190 3.86 10.06 -1.03
N ASN A 191 3.45 9.94 -2.28
CA ASN A 191 3.26 11.06 -3.21
C ASN A 191 2.33 10.67 -4.36
N LEU A 192 2.03 11.62 -5.26
CA LEU A 192 1.13 11.40 -6.40
C LEU A 192 1.54 10.25 -7.33
N PHE A 193 2.83 9.88 -7.38
CA PHE A 193 3.36 8.83 -8.24
C PHE A 193 3.64 7.53 -7.49
N TYR A 194 3.68 7.58 -6.16
CA TYR A 194 3.90 6.41 -5.31
C TYR A 194 2.91 6.41 -4.15
N THR A 195 1.77 5.79 -4.38
CA THR A 195 0.66 5.67 -3.44
C THR A 195 0.67 4.30 -2.73
N CYS A 196 -0.24 4.08 -1.80
CA CYS A 196 -0.49 2.75 -1.20
C CYS A 196 -0.77 1.68 -2.27
N ASN A 197 -1.55 2.00 -3.28
CA ASN A 197 -1.86 1.09 -4.37
C ASN A 197 -0.66 0.84 -5.30
N THR A 198 0.19 1.86 -5.51
CA THR A 198 1.46 1.67 -6.22
C THR A 198 2.38 0.70 -5.45
N TRP A 199 2.44 0.81 -4.12
CA TRP A 199 3.20 -0.09 -3.27
C TRP A 199 2.69 -1.54 -3.37
N ALA A 200 1.37 -1.75 -3.26
CA ALA A 200 0.74 -3.07 -3.38
C ALA A 200 0.95 -3.68 -4.78
N ASN A 201 0.80 -2.88 -5.85
CA ASN A 201 1.10 -3.30 -7.22
C ASN A 201 2.57 -3.72 -7.40
N ASN A 202 3.49 -2.99 -6.76
CA ASN A 202 4.92 -3.33 -6.79
C ASN A 202 5.24 -4.57 -5.95
N ALA A 203 4.50 -4.86 -4.89
CA ALA A 203 4.60 -6.12 -4.14
C ALA A 203 4.27 -7.32 -5.04
N LEU A 204 3.20 -7.21 -5.85
CA LEU A 204 2.84 -8.24 -6.83
C LEU A 204 3.92 -8.41 -7.91
N LYS A 205 4.49 -7.31 -8.43
CA LYS A 205 5.61 -7.37 -9.36
C LYS A 205 6.84 -8.05 -8.74
N ALA A 206 7.17 -7.67 -7.50
CA ALA A 206 8.35 -8.21 -6.81
C ALA A 206 8.27 -9.73 -6.62
N CYS A 207 7.07 -10.28 -6.45
CA CYS A 207 6.86 -11.72 -6.39
C CYS A 207 6.52 -12.37 -7.74
N GLY A 208 6.65 -11.64 -8.85
CA GLY A 208 6.41 -12.21 -10.18
C GLY A 208 4.95 -12.56 -10.46
N GLN A 209 4.01 -11.88 -9.81
CA GLN A 209 2.59 -12.05 -10.07
C GLN A 209 2.06 -11.04 -11.08
N LYS A 210 0.86 -11.32 -11.61
CA LYS A 210 0.17 -10.41 -12.51
C LYS A 210 -0.04 -9.06 -11.83
N ALA A 211 0.32 -7.99 -12.51
CA ALA A 211 0.25 -6.62 -12.01
C ALA A 211 -0.06 -5.68 -13.17
N CYS A 212 -0.22 -4.40 -12.91
CA CYS A 212 -0.24 -3.39 -13.97
C CYS A 212 1.05 -2.58 -14.02
N LEU A 213 1.29 -1.88 -15.12
CA LEU A 213 2.51 -1.11 -15.33
C LEU A 213 2.69 -0.05 -14.21
N TRP A 214 1.63 0.69 -13.90
CA TRP A 214 1.58 1.64 -12.79
C TRP A 214 0.12 1.95 -12.44
N THR A 215 -0.17 2.16 -11.16
CA THR A 215 -1.49 2.63 -10.71
C THR A 215 -1.40 3.39 -9.40
N PRO A 216 -2.09 4.55 -9.28
CA PRO A 216 -2.31 5.21 -8.00
C PRO A 216 -3.58 4.71 -7.28
N PHE A 217 -4.41 3.88 -7.94
CA PHE A 217 -5.72 3.43 -7.46
C PHE A 217 -5.81 1.90 -7.38
N ASP A 218 -6.61 1.39 -6.47
CA ASP A 218 -6.88 -0.04 -6.25
C ASP A 218 -7.46 -0.74 -7.49
N LYS A 219 -8.37 -0.08 -8.21
CA LYS A 219 -8.99 -0.62 -9.44
C LYS A 219 -7.98 -1.08 -10.48
N GLY A 220 -6.82 -0.43 -10.56
CA GLY A 220 -5.76 -0.83 -11.48
C GLY A 220 -5.22 -2.22 -11.16
N ILE A 221 -5.12 -2.58 -9.87
CA ILE A 221 -4.71 -3.90 -9.40
C ILE A 221 -5.84 -4.90 -9.62
N PHE A 222 -7.03 -4.63 -9.08
CA PHE A 222 -8.16 -5.57 -9.09
C PHE A 222 -8.64 -5.92 -10.49
N ASN A 223 -8.51 -5.02 -11.47
CA ASN A 223 -8.81 -5.31 -12.87
C ASN A 223 -7.90 -6.37 -13.49
N GLN A 224 -6.73 -6.65 -12.89
CA GLN A 224 -5.84 -7.72 -13.34
C GLN A 224 -6.32 -9.10 -12.89
N TYR A 225 -7.22 -9.18 -11.90
CA TYR A 225 -7.69 -10.42 -11.25
C TYR A 225 -9.22 -10.64 -11.43
N LYS A 226 -9.79 -10.09 -12.49
CA LYS A 226 -11.16 -10.37 -12.93
C LYS A 226 -11.24 -11.68 -13.68
#